data_793116c4b2394cd3746aceda1583bd9e
#
_entry.id   793116c4b2394cd3746aceda1583bd9e
#
_cell.length_a   1.000
_cell.length_b   1.000
_cell.length_c   1.000
_cell.angle_alpha   90.00
_cell.angle_beta   90.00
_cell.angle_gamma   90.00
#
_symmetry.space_group_name_H-M   'P 1'
#
loop_
_entity.id
_entity.type
_entity.pdbx_description
1 polymer ?
#
loop_
_entity_poly.entity_id
_entity_poly.type
_entity_poly.pdbx_seq_one_letter_code
_entity_poly.pdbx_strand_id
1 'polypeptide(L)'
;MAKRNGKKRRRRRSSFGRSVALLVVASLLVVALLLIVSTCKRKKAAAQALWDGSWYADELGRVQDEKELISGLKAFYRRTGERPFLAMLGNLSPEDLDVYTEDLYGALFADSGHLLVVYDEWGDGLYYLSCRRGADSPLTEADETALLDCLERAYADGRNDSYGAAFGAGFREAAKQMSVEKRGNGATVVLLSLAAVLALLGVLLLALLRKNARRAARLTEDEG
;
A
#
# COMPACT_ATOMS: atom_id res chain seq x y z
N MET A 1 7.69 60.46 -47.91
CA MET A 1 8.50 59.70 -46.91
C MET A 1 7.66 59.39 -45.68
N ALA A 2 7.09 58.21 -45.59
CA ALA A 2 6.43 57.74 -44.36
C ALA A 2 6.26 56.27 -44.46
N LYS A 3 7.13 55.49 -43.75
CA LYS A 3 6.89 54.03 -43.44
C LYS A 3 7.97 53.60 -42.48
N ARG A 4 7.67 53.57 -41.16
CA ARG A 4 8.36 52.75 -40.16
C ARG A 4 7.72 52.94 -38.76
N ASN A 5 6.67 52.23 -38.43
CA ASN A 5 6.29 52.08 -37.02
C ASN A 5 5.16 51.07 -36.86
N GLY A 6 5.40 49.81 -37.27
CA GLY A 6 4.33 48.80 -37.18
C GLY A 6 4.73 47.45 -36.64
N LYS A 7 5.96 47.23 -36.12
CA LYS A 7 6.43 45.85 -35.82
C LYS A 7 6.80 45.50 -34.36
N LYS A 8 6.70 46.46 -33.42
CA LYS A 8 7.19 46.20 -32.03
C LYS A 8 6.12 45.73 -31.01
N ARG A 9 4.83 45.69 -31.33
CA ARG A 9 3.77 45.36 -30.32
C ARG A 9 3.35 43.88 -30.20
N ARG A 10 3.76 43.02 -31.11
CA ARG A 10 3.26 41.60 -31.12
C ARG A 10 4.04 40.59 -30.26
N ARG A 11 5.23 40.90 -29.75
CA ARG A 11 6.07 39.92 -29.01
C ARG A 11 5.83 39.85 -27.50
N ARG A 12 5.12 40.77 -26.87
CA ARG A 12 4.89 40.77 -25.41
C ARG A 12 3.74 39.86 -24.94
N ARG A 13 2.82 39.44 -25.82
CA ARG A 13 1.65 38.60 -25.42
C ARG A 13 1.94 37.13 -25.25
N SER A 14 3.03 36.58 -25.77
CA SER A 14 3.27 35.13 -25.75
C SER A 14 3.92 34.59 -24.46
N SER A 15 4.59 35.43 -23.67
CA SER A 15 5.23 34.99 -22.44
C SER A 15 4.26 34.88 -21.27
N PHE A 16 3.29 35.78 -21.19
CA PHE A 16 2.29 35.78 -20.12
C PHE A 16 1.36 34.55 -20.20
N GLY A 17 0.92 34.16 -21.40
CA GLY A 17 0.09 32.99 -21.60
C GLY A 17 0.78 31.66 -21.22
N ARG A 18 2.10 31.57 -21.45
CA ARG A 18 2.88 30.38 -21.07
C ARG A 18 3.04 30.22 -19.55
N SER A 19 3.23 31.34 -18.85
CA SER A 19 3.35 31.31 -17.38
C SER A 19 2.02 30.97 -16.69
N VAL A 20 0.90 31.45 -17.21
CA VAL A 20 -0.43 31.10 -16.71
C VAL A 20 -0.75 29.63 -16.98
N ALA A 21 -0.45 29.12 -18.18
CA ALA A 21 -0.65 27.71 -18.50
C ALA A 21 0.17 26.76 -17.57
N LEU A 22 1.41 27.11 -17.25
CA LEU A 22 2.26 26.35 -16.32
C LEU A 22 1.69 26.33 -14.89
N LEU A 23 1.15 27.45 -14.42
CA LEU A 23 0.51 27.53 -13.11
C LEU A 23 -0.76 26.68 -13.04
N VAL A 24 -1.57 26.69 -14.10
CA VAL A 24 -2.78 25.85 -14.19
C VAL A 24 -2.41 24.35 -14.17
N VAL A 25 -1.42 23.94 -14.95
CA VAL A 25 -0.95 22.53 -14.96
C VAL A 25 -0.40 22.13 -13.59
N ALA A 26 0.38 22.99 -12.94
CA ALA A 26 0.91 22.71 -11.60
C ALA A 26 -0.20 22.57 -10.56
N SER A 27 -1.22 23.45 -10.61
CA SER A 27 -2.36 23.35 -9.68
C SER A 27 -3.21 22.12 -9.92
N LEU A 28 -3.43 21.69 -11.17
CA LEU A 28 -4.13 20.45 -11.50
C LEU A 28 -3.39 19.21 -11.00
N LEU A 29 -2.05 19.19 -11.11
CA LEU A 29 -1.22 18.11 -10.58
C LEU A 29 -1.32 18.01 -9.06
N VAL A 30 -1.30 19.14 -8.35
CA VAL A 30 -1.47 19.16 -6.89
C VAL A 30 -2.85 18.64 -6.48
N VAL A 31 -3.91 19.08 -7.17
CA VAL A 31 -5.27 18.61 -6.93
C VAL A 31 -5.39 17.11 -7.19
N ALA A 32 -4.85 16.61 -8.30
CA ALA A 32 -4.84 15.19 -8.61
C ALA A 32 -4.11 14.37 -7.52
N LEU A 33 -2.97 14.87 -7.04
CA LEU A 33 -2.21 14.23 -5.97
C LEU A 33 -3.01 14.19 -4.64
N LEU A 34 -3.67 15.28 -4.29
CA LEU A 34 -4.52 15.36 -3.10
C LEU A 34 -5.71 14.41 -3.21
N LEU A 35 -6.31 14.24 -4.39
CA LEU A 35 -7.39 13.29 -4.64
C LEU A 35 -6.91 11.85 -4.48
N ILE A 36 -5.73 11.49 -5.01
CA ILE A 36 -5.15 10.16 -4.87
C ILE A 36 -4.89 9.85 -3.38
N VAL A 37 -4.30 10.77 -2.63
CA VAL A 37 -4.03 10.59 -1.20
C VAL A 37 -5.33 10.46 -0.41
N SER A 38 -6.36 11.24 -0.75
CA SER A 38 -7.66 11.20 -0.05
C SER A 38 -8.45 9.92 -0.34
N THR A 39 -8.38 9.40 -1.58
CA THR A 39 -9.03 8.12 -1.92
C THR A 39 -8.35 6.94 -1.23
N CYS A 40 -7.01 6.91 -1.14
CA CYS A 40 -6.30 5.90 -0.37
C CYS A 40 -6.66 5.92 1.12
N LYS A 41 -6.81 7.11 1.73
CA LYS A 41 -7.23 7.21 3.14
C LYS A 41 -8.67 6.75 3.36
N ARG A 42 -9.60 7.07 2.44
CA ARG A 42 -11.01 6.65 2.54
C ARG A 42 -11.16 5.14 2.40
N LYS A 43 -10.43 4.49 1.49
CA LYS A 43 -10.44 3.03 1.35
C LYS A 43 -9.95 2.34 2.63
N LYS A 44 -8.86 2.81 3.24
CA LYS A 44 -8.36 2.27 4.52
C LYS A 44 -9.37 2.43 5.66
N ALA A 45 -10.09 3.54 5.73
CA ALA A 45 -11.09 3.77 6.76
C ALA A 45 -12.34 2.89 6.57
N ALA A 46 -12.77 2.63 5.33
CA ALA A 46 -13.91 1.77 5.01
C ALA A 46 -13.63 0.29 5.33
N ALA A 47 -12.45 -0.22 5.00
CA ALA A 47 -12.02 -1.58 5.34
C ALA A 47 -11.94 -1.78 6.86
N GLN A 48 -11.49 -0.77 7.58
CA GLN A 48 -11.40 -0.82 9.04
C GLN A 48 -12.77 -0.80 9.73
N ALA A 49 -13.82 -0.29 9.06
CA ALA A 49 -15.19 -0.25 9.57
C ALA A 49 -15.96 -1.56 9.36
N LEU A 50 -15.58 -2.38 8.38
CA LEU A 50 -16.14 -3.72 8.14
C LEU A 50 -15.60 -4.80 9.10
N TRP A 51 -14.54 -4.46 9.82
CA TRP A 51 -13.90 -5.28 10.82
C TRP A 51 -14.27 -4.75 12.20
N ASP A 52 -14.75 -5.61 13.08
CA ASP A 52 -14.92 -5.31 14.50
C ASP A 52 -13.58 -5.13 15.24
N GLY A 53 -12.47 -5.23 14.51
CA GLY A 53 -11.11 -5.14 15.04
C GLY A 53 -10.54 -6.47 15.50
N SER A 54 -11.26 -7.59 15.35
CA SER A 54 -10.76 -8.90 15.71
C SER A 54 -9.56 -9.33 14.86
N TRP A 55 -8.77 -10.26 15.36
CA TRP A 55 -7.64 -10.85 14.67
C TRP A 55 -7.94 -12.26 14.18
N TYR A 56 -9.03 -12.82 14.64
CA TYR A 56 -9.45 -14.17 14.31
C TYR A 56 -10.96 -14.34 14.50
N ALA A 57 -11.52 -15.34 13.84
CA ALA A 57 -12.83 -15.90 14.10
C ALA A 57 -12.66 -17.39 14.42
N ASP A 58 -13.29 -17.87 15.47
CA ASP A 58 -13.21 -19.27 15.91
C ASP A 58 -14.61 -19.83 16.05
N GLU A 59 -15.13 -20.43 14.95
CA GLU A 59 -16.43 -21.10 14.95
C GLU A 59 -16.36 -22.48 15.63
N LEU A 60 -15.14 -23.03 15.80
CA LEU A 60 -14.93 -24.33 16.42
C LEU A 60 -14.82 -24.26 17.95
N GLY A 61 -14.61 -23.05 18.51
CA GLY A 61 -14.37 -22.86 19.94
C GLY A 61 -13.07 -23.50 20.42
N ARG A 62 -12.04 -23.60 19.56
CA ARG A 62 -10.77 -24.28 19.84
C ARG A 62 -9.68 -23.39 20.40
N VAL A 63 -9.81 -22.08 20.26
CA VAL A 63 -8.81 -21.13 20.74
C VAL A 63 -8.91 -20.98 22.26
N GLN A 64 -7.98 -21.59 22.98
CA GLN A 64 -7.89 -21.53 24.44
C GLN A 64 -6.92 -20.44 24.91
N ASP A 65 -5.79 -20.23 24.16
CA ASP A 65 -4.76 -19.25 24.48
C ASP A 65 -4.80 -18.06 23.51
N GLU A 66 -5.87 -17.28 23.59
CA GLU A 66 -6.10 -16.11 22.74
C GLU A 66 -4.91 -15.14 22.74
N LYS A 67 -4.30 -14.92 23.92
CA LYS A 67 -3.15 -13.99 24.06
C LYS A 67 -1.95 -14.42 23.22
N GLU A 68 -1.66 -15.72 23.19
CA GLU A 68 -0.57 -16.26 22.40
C GLU A 68 -0.86 -16.16 20.90
N LEU A 69 -2.09 -16.48 20.48
CA LEU A 69 -2.53 -16.30 19.10
C LEU A 69 -2.37 -14.84 18.66
N ILE A 70 -2.96 -13.90 19.38
CA ILE A 70 -2.91 -12.47 19.05
C ILE A 70 -1.47 -11.95 19.06
N SER A 71 -0.62 -12.44 19.97
CA SER A 71 0.80 -12.08 20.01
C SER A 71 1.51 -12.51 18.72
N GLY A 72 1.22 -13.72 18.22
CA GLY A 72 1.77 -14.25 16.97
C GLY A 72 1.30 -13.45 15.76
N LEU A 73 -0.01 -13.22 15.63
CA LEU A 73 -0.62 -12.44 14.57
C LEU A 73 -0.05 -11.00 14.51
N LYS A 74 0.09 -10.37 15.67
CA LYS A 74 0.72 -9.03 15.77
C LYS A 74 2.21 -9.04 15.43
N ALA A 75 2.94 -10.09 15.76
CA ALA A 75 4.34 -10.23 15.40
C ALA A 75 4.50 -10.36 13.87
N PHE A 76 3.65 -11.14 13.23
CA PHE A 76 3.58 -11.26 11.79
C PHE A 76 3.26 -9.92 11.13
N TYR A 77 2.22 -9.23 11.57
CA TYR A 77 1.85 -7.90 11.07
C TYR A 77 2.99 -6.89 11.17
N ARG A 78 3.66 -6.82 12.33
CA ARG A 78 4.79 -5.89 12.52
C ARG A 78 5.94 -6.16 11.56
N ARG A 79 6.13 -7.42 11.18
CA ARG A 79 7.21 -7.83 10.29
C ARG A 79 6.88 -7.60 8.83
N THR A 80 5.67 -7.97 8.42
CA THR A 80 5.25 -7.99 7.01
C THR A 80 4.51 -6.73 6.57
N GLY A 81 3.85 -6.04 7.50
CA GLY A 81 2.92 -4.95 7.20
C GLY A 81 1.54 -5.42 6.73
N GLU A 82 1.36 -6.74 6.52
CA GLU A 82 0.07 -7.36 6.20
C GLU A 82 -0.64 -7.79 7.49
N ARG A 83 -1.88 -7.38 7.66
CA ARG A 83 -2.69 -7.75 8.81
C ARG A 83 -3.26 -9.16 8.63
N PRO A 84 -2.77 -10.16 9.37
CA PRO A 84 -3.31 -11.50 9.27
C PRO A 84 -4.65 -11.59 10.00
N PHE A 85 -5.55 -12.40 9.45
CA PHE A 85 -6.79 -12.85 10.09
C PHE A 85 -6.89 -14.36 9.96
N LEU A 86 -7.08 -15.02 11.07
CA LEU A 86 -7.28 -16.48 11.13
C LEU A 86 -8.77 -16.77 11.26
N ALA A 87 -9.35 -17.48 10.30
CA ALA A 87 -10.69 -18.05 10.37
C ALA A 87 -10.57 -19.55 10.66
N MET A 88 -11.11 -19.99 11.79
CA MET A 88 -11.17 -21.39 12.17
C MET A 88 -12.59 -21.91 11.95
N LEU A 89 -12.74 -22.80 10.98
CA LEU A 89 -14.01 -23.28 10.47
C LEU A 89 -14.08 -24.81 10.59
N GLY A 90 -15.23 -25.37 10.31
CA GLY A 90 -15.39 -26.82 10.32
C GLY A 90 -16.26 -27.33 9.18
N ASN A 91 -15.86 -28.49 8.65
CA ASN A 91 -16.62 -29.25 7.65
C ASN A 91 -16.79 -28.56 6.28
N LEU A 92 -15.84 -27.75 5.85
CA LEU A 92 -15.76 -27.35 4.46
C LEU A 92 -15.22 -28.53 3.61
N SER A 93 -15.59 -28.58 2.34
CA SER A 93 -14.97 -29.54 1.42
C SER A 93 -13.55 -29.10 1.11
N PRO A 94 -12.52 -29.99 1.23
CA PRO A 94 -11.14 -29.62 0.85
C PRO A 94 -11.01 -29.12 -0.60
N GLU A 95 -11.85 -29.68 -1.50
CA GLU A 95 -11.85 -29.31 -2.92
C GLU A 95 -12.34 -27.87 -3.15
N ASP A 96 -13.13 -27.33 -2.22
CA ASP A 96 -13.71 -25.99 -2.30
C ASP A 96 -12.98 -24.97 -1.41
N LEU A 97 -12.02 -25.41 -0.58
CA LEU A 97 -11.42 -24.55 0.44
C LEU A 97 -10.74 -23.32 -0.14
N ASP A 98 -10.01 -23.44 -1.24
CA ASP A 98 -9.35 -22.30 -1.89
C ASP A 98 -10.35 -21.31 -2.48
N VAL A 99 -11.41 -21.83 -3.11
CA VAL A 99 -12.51 -21.02 -3.63
C VAL A 99 -13.22 -20.30 -2.50
N TYR A 100 -13.53 -21.03 -1.42
CA TYR A 100 -14.15 -20.45 -0.24
C TYR A 100 -13.26 -19.37 0.39
N THR A 101 -11.96 -19.62 0.51
CA THR A 101 -11.00 -18.67 1.06
C THR A 101 -10.93 -17.39 0.22
N GLU A 102 -11.00 -17.50 -1.10
CA GLU A 102 -11.03 -16.34 -2.01
C GLU A 102 -12.33 -15.53 -1.86
N ASP A 103 -13.49 -16.21 -1.82
CA ASP A 103 -14.79 -15.58 -1.64
C ASP A 103 -14.90 -14.90 -0.27
N LEU A 104 -14.44 -15.58 0.79
CA LEU A 104 -14.41 -15.03 2.14
C LEU A 104 -13.48 -13.82 2.23
N TYR A 105 -12.30 -13.89 1.59
CA TYR A 105 -11.40 -12.74 1.49
C TYR A 105 -12.09 -11.54 0.85
N GLY A 106 -12.76 -11.75 -0.28
CA GLY A 106 -13.51 -10.70 -1.00
C GLY A 106 -14.65 -10.11 -0.18
N ALA A 107 -15.32 -10.91 0.67
CA ALA A 107 -16.39 -10.46 1.53
C ALA A 107 -15.90 -9.66 2.75
N LEU A 108 -14.76 -10.07 3.34
CA LEU A 108 -14.21 -9.43 4.54
C LEU A 108 -13.36 -8.20 4.22
N PHE A 109 -12.60 -8.25 3.13
CA PHE A 109 -11.56 -7.26 2.82
C PHE A 109 -11.80 -6.61 1.46
N ALA A 110 -12.37 -5.43 1.47
CA ALA A 110 -12.63 -4.66 0.25
C ALA A 110 -11.35 -4.14 -0.42
N ASP A 111 -10.19 -4.21 0.27
CA ASP A 111 -8.91 -3.68 -0.21
C ASP A 111 -7.69 -4.48 0.30
N SER A 112 -6.54 -4.14 -0.26
CA SER A 112 -5.24 -4.71 0.07
C SER A 112 -4.78 -4.38 1.50
N GLY A 113 -3.87 -5.18 2.02
CA GLY A 113 -3.24 -4.98 3.34
C GLY A 113 -3.69 -5.98 4.39
N HIS A 114 -4.42 -7.01 3.96
CA HIS A 114 -4.86 -8.12 4.79
C HIS A 114 -4.39 -9.45 4.20
N LEU A 115 -4.16 -10.39 5.09
CA LEU A 115 -3.89 -11.79 4.78
C LEU A 115 -4.93 -12.64 5.50
N LEU A 116 -5.77 -13.36 4.77
CA LEU A 116 -6.68 -14.35 5.33
C LEU A 116 -5.99 -15.70 5.40
N VAL A 117 -6.09 -16.36 6.54
CA VAL A 117 -5.75 -17.77 6.71
C VAL A 117 -7.00 -18.49 7.18
N VAL A 118 -7.40 -19.52 6.46
CA VAL A 118 -8.50 -20.39 6.81
C VAL A 118 -7.93 -21.72 7.31
N TYR A 119 -8.32 -22.11 8.51
CA TYR A 119 -8.13 -23.44 9.07
C TYR A 119 -9.48 -24.13 9.07
N ASP A 120 -9.57 -25.27 8.39
CA ASP A 120 -10.77 -26.10 8.35
C ASP A 120 -10.49 -27.45 8.99
N GLU A 121 -11.32 -27.82 9.99
CA GLU A 121 -11.22 -29.11 10.69
C GLU A 121 -12.37 -30.01 10.26
N TRP A 122 -12.01 -31.22 9.82
CA TRP A 122 -12.94 -32.27 9.44
C TRP A 122 -13.06 -33.32 10.56
N GLY A 123 -14.25 -33.93 10.67
CA GLY A 123 -14.72 -34.78 11.76
C GLY A 123 -13.78 -35.89 12.28
N ASP A 124 -12.77 -36.27 11.50
CA ASP A 124 -11.80 -37.32 11.86
C ASP A 124 -10.43 -36.76 12.31
N GLY A 125 -10.37 -35.47 12.64
CA GLY A 125 -9.12 -34.82 13.03
C GLY A 125 -8.25 -34.46 11.82
N LEU A 126 -8.76 -34.61 10.61
CA LEU A 126 -8.14 -34.07 9.42
C LEU A 126 -8.34 -32.56 9.40
N TYR A 127 -7.33 -31.83 8.97
CA TYR A 127 -7.40 -30.40 8.82
C TYR A 127 -6.77 -29.97 7.51
N TYR A 128 -7.22 -28.82 7.04
CA TYR A 128 -6.70 -28.17 5.85
C TYR A 128 -6.43 -26.70 6.14
N LEU A 129 -5.42 -26.17 5.51
CA LEU A 129 -5.05 -24.78 5.59
C LEU A 129 -5.03 -24.16 4.20
N SER A 130 -5.65 -23.01 4.07
CA SER A 130 -5.55 -22.17 2.87
C SER A 130 -5.30 -20.74 3.28
N CYS A 131 -4.66 -19.96 2.40
CA CYS A 131 -4.47 -18.55 2.64
C CYS A 131 -4.69 -17.72 1.37
N ARG A 132 -5.13 -16.47 1.59
CA ARG A 132 -5.33 -15.49 0.53
C ARG A 132 -4.83 -14.12 0.97
N ARG A 133 -4.11 -13.46 0.08
CA ARG A 133 -3.62 -12.10 0.25
C ARG A 133 -4.23 -11.15 -0.78
N GLY A 134 -4.16 -9.86 -0.51
CA GLY A 134 -4.55 -8.84 -1.47
C GLY A 134 -3.63 -8.76 -2.67
N ALA A 135 -4.14 -8.28 -3.81
CA ALA A 135 -3.37 -8.13 -5.03
C ALA A 135 -2.13 -7.22 -4.87
N ASP A 136 -2.22 -6.22 -4.00
CA ASP A 136 -1.13 -5.28 -3.71
C ASP A 136 -0.27 -5.69 -2.50
N SER A 137 -0.41 -6.94 -2.04
CA SER A 137 0.36 -7.48 -0.93
C SER A 137 1.87 -7.45 -1.21
N PRO A 138 2.72 -7.10 -0.23
CA PRO A 138 4.16 -7.26 -0.34
C PRO A 138 4.62 -8.73 -0.25
N LEU A 139 3.71 -9.63 0.17
CA LEU A 139 4.00 -11.06 0.26
C LEU A 139 3.95 -11.70 -1.14
N THR A 140 4.77 -12.72 -1.33
CA THR A 140 4.82 -13.55 -2.54
C THR A 140 4.10 -14.88 -2.33
N GLU A 141 3.89 -15.67 -3.39
CA GLU A 141 3.39 -17.04 -3.26
C GLU A 141 4.33 -17.93 -2.43
N ALA A 142 5.64 -17.70 -2.52
CA ALA A 142 6.60 -18.40 -1.70
C ALA A 142 6.45 -18.05 -0.21
N ASP A 143 6.10 -16.80 0.11
CA ASP A 143 5.81 -16.38 1.50
C ASP A 143 4.51 -17.03 2.02
N GLU A 144 3.48 -17.15 1.17
CA GLU A 144 2.25 -17.87 1.50
C GLU A 144 2.53 -19.35 1.82
N THR A 145 3.27 -20.03 0.96
CA THR A 145 3.68 -21.42 1.18
C THR A 145 4.49 -21.55 2.48
N ALA A 146 5.47 -20.67 2.70
CA ALA A 146 6.29 -20.67 3.91
C ALA A 146 5.45 -20.43 5.18
N LEU A 147 4.41 -19.58 5.09
CA LEU A 147 3.48 -19.37 6.20
C LEU A 147 2.71 -20.67 6.52
N LEU A 148 2.09 -21.28 5.51
CA LEU A 148 1.33 -22.51 5.68
C LEU A 148 2.20 -23.62 6.28
N ASP A 149 3.42 -23.82 5.76
CA ASP A 149 4.40 -24.77 6.30
C ASP A 149 4.76 -24.49 7.77
N CYS A 150 4.84 -23.22 8.17
CA CYS A 150 5.12 -22.86 9.56
C CYS A 150 3.93 -23.15 10.47
N LEU A 151 2.70 -22.90 9.99
CA LEU A 151 1.47 -23.17 10.73
C LEU A 151 1.27 -24.67 10.90
N GLU A 152 1.44 -25.46 9.83
CA GLU A 152 1.36 -26.93 9.87
C GLU A 152 2.37 -27.53 10.83
N ARG A 153 3.63 -27.11 10.75
CA ARG A 153 4.68 -27.60 11.66
C ARG A 153 4.39 -27.24 13.12
N ALA A 154 3.95 -26.03 13.38
CA ALA A 154 3.63 -25.59 14.74
C ALA A 154 2.43 -26.35 15.31
N TYR A 155 1.45 -26.69 14.47
CA TYR A 155 0.30 -27.50 14.84
C TYR A 155 0.71 -28.96 15.08
N ALA A 156 1.49 -29.57 14.19
CA ALA A 156 1.93 -30.97 14.27
C ALA A 156 2.97 -31.22 15.36
N ASP A 157 3.68 -30.21 15.85
CA ASP A 157 4.80 -30.35 16.79
C ASP A 157 4.36 -30.89 18.19
N GLY A 158 3.07 -30.81 18.50
CA GLY A 158 2.50 -31.34 19.75
C GLY A 158 3.08 -30.73 21.04
N ARG A 159 3.99 -29.75 20.91
CA ARG A 159 4.57 -29.02 22.04
C ARG A 159 3.70 -27.85 22.49
N ASN A 160 2.74 -27.53 21.67
CA ASN A 160 1.82 -26.45 21.95
C ASN A 160 0.53 -27.05 22.58
N ASP A 161 0.24 -26.67 23.80
CA ASP A 161 -0.86 -27.23 24.57
C ASP A 161 -2.25 -26.79 24.07
N SER A 162 -2.29 -25.86 23.09
CA SER A 162 -3.55 -25.34 22.55
C SER A 162 -3.40 -24.81 21.12
N TYR A 163 -4.52 -24.70 20.41
CA TYR A 163 -4.58 -24.12 19.07
C TYR A 163 -4.08 -22.69 19.04
N GLY A 164 -4.42 -21.88 20.05
CA GLY A 164 -3.95 -20.50 20.14
C GLY A 164 -2.44 -20.39 20.26
N ALA A 165 -1.82 -21.27 21.08
CA ALA A 165 -0.36 -21.33 21.21
C ALA A 165 0.30 -21.84 19.92
N ALA A 166 -0.25 -22.90 19.29
CA ALA A 166 0.26 -23.47 18.05
C ALA A 166 0.25 -22.45 16.90
N PHE A 167 -0.90 -21.87 16.59
CA PHE A 167 -1.01 -20.89 15.53
C PHE A 167 -0.21 -19.62 15.84
N GLY A 168 -0.22 -19.17 17.10
CA GLY A 168 0.60 -18.03 17.53
C GLY A 168 2.10 -18.28 17.33
N ALA A 169 2.59 -19.48 17.60
CA ALA A 169 3.97 -19.90 17.34
C ALA A 169 4.27 -19.96 15.84
N GLY A 170 3.37 -20.55 15.04
CA GLY A 170 3.49 -20.63 13.58
C GLY A 170 3.59 -19.25 12.92
N PHE A 171 2.72 -18.31 13.28
CA PHE A 171 2.79 -16.93 12.78
C PHE A 171 4.09 -16.21 13.20
N ARG A 172 4.60 -16.43 14.42
CA ARG A 172 5.89 -15.87 14.85
C ARG A 172 7.06 -16.45 14.06
N GLU A 173 7.03 -17.74 13.78
CA GLU A 173 8.09 -18.41 13.02
C GLU A 173 8.08 -17.96 11.55
N ALA A 174 6.91 -17.94 10.92
CA ALA A 174 6.74 -17.41 9.58
C ALA A 174 7.25 -15.96 9.47
N ALA A 175 6.94 -15.11 10.46
CA ALA A 175 7.43 -13.73 10.51
C ALA A 175 8.96 -13.62 10.53
N LYS A 176 9.67 -14.60 11.10
CA LYS A 176 11.15 -14.63 11.11
C LYS A 176 11.73 -15.05 9.76
N GLN A 177 11.07 -16.01 9.09
CA GLN A 177 11.54 -16.58 7.83
C GLN A 177 11.26 -15.65 6.65
N MET A 178 10.18 -14.86 6.72
CA MET A 178 9.86 -13.92 5.66
C MET A 178 10.87 -12.80 5.58
N SER A 179 11.66 -12.81 4.52
CA SER A 179 12.45 -11.68 4.08
C SER A 179 11.57 -10.71 3.31
N VAL A 180 10.64 -10.06 4.01
CA VAL A 180 9.98 -8.91 3.40
C VAL A 180 11.08 -7.89 3.17
N GLU A 181 11.56 -7.83 1.94
CA GLU A 181 12.26 -6.65 1.47
C GLU A 181 11.40 -5.48 1.93
N LYS A 182 11.93 -4.67 2.85
CA LYS A 182 11.25 -3.43 3.22
C LYS A 182 11.03 -2.71 1.90
N ARG A 183 9.89 -2.90 1.31
CA ARG A 183 9.38 -2.09 0.21
C ARG A 183 9.33 -0.72 0.84
N GLY A 184 10.48 -0.05 0.72
CA GLY A 184 10.70 1.26 1.32
C GLY A 184 9.49 2.04 0.93
N ASN A 185 8.74 2.49 1.90
CA ASN A 185 7.44 3.15 1.77
C ASN A 185 7.30 3.74 0.38
N GLY A 186 6.60 3.06 -0.54
CA GLY A 186 6.48 3.54 -1.92
C GLY A 186 5.98 4.98 -1.96
N ALA A 187 5.19 5.36 -0.95
CA ALA A 187 4.81 6.73 -0.68
C ALA A 187 6.01 7.65 -0.40
N THR A 188 7.05 7.17 0.32
CA THR A 188 8.25 7.99 0.61
C THR A 188 9.12 8.15 -0.61
N VAL A 189 9.27 7.10 -1.43
CA VAL A 189 10.00 7.16 -2.70
C VAL A 189 9.27 8.07 -3.69
N VAL A 190 7.95 7.97 -3.80
CA VAL A 190 7.12 8.86 -4.63
C VAL A 190 7.19 10.30 -4.13
N LEU A 191 7.13 10.56 -2.83
CA LEU A 191 7.27 11.90 -2.26
C LEU A 191 8.67 12.48 -2.49
N LEU A 192 9.73 11.70 -2.34
CA LEU A 192 11.10 12.14 -2.60
C LEU A 192 11.33 12.41 -4.09
N SER A 193 10.83 11.58 -4.98
CA SER A 193 10.92 11.81 -6.42
C SER A 193 10.13 13.05 -6.86
N LEU A 194 8.94 13.27 -6.29
CA LEU A 194 8.14 14.47 -6.55
C LEU A 194 8.82 15.73 -6.04
N ALA A 195 9.40 15.69 -4.83
CA ALA A 195 10.17 16.81 -4.28
C ALA A 195 11.38 17.14 -5.15
N ALA A 196 12.09 16.14 -5.66
CA ALA A 196 13.22 16.32 -6.58
C ALA A 196 12.77 16.99 -7.91
N VAL A 197 11.64 16.55 -8.48
CA VAL A 197 11.09 17.16 -9.72
C VAL A 197 10.67 18.62 -9.47
N LEU A 198 10.02 18.90 -8.35
CA LEU A 198 9.62 20.27 -8.00
C LEU A 198 10.83 21.17 -7.76
N ALA A 199 11.89 20.67 -7.13
CA ALA A 199 13.13 21.40 -6.96
C ALA A 199 13.80 21.73 -8.31
N LEU A 200 13.88 20.77 -9.23
CA LEU A 200 14.39 20.97 -10.58
C LEU A 200 13.59 22.00 -11.38
N LEU A 201 12.26 21.94 -11.30
CA LEU A 201 11.37 22.92 -11.93
C LEU A 201 11.58 24.32 -11.34
N GLY A 202 11.77 24.42 -10.02
CA GLY A 202 12.08 25.70 -9.35
C GLY A 202 13.41 26.29 -9.82
N VAL A 203 14.46 25.50 -9.92
CA VAL A 203 15.77 25.93 -10.44
C VAL A 203 15.65 26.38 -11.90
N LEU A 204 14.93 25.64 -12.74
CA LEU A 204 14.72 26.00 -14.14
C LEU A 204 13.96 27.32 -14.27
N LEU A 205 12.92 27.52 -13.46
CA LEU A 205 12.14 28.76 -13.43
C LEU A 205 13.01 29.95 -13.03
N LEU A 206 13.82 29.80 -11.98
CA LEU A 206 14.76 30.84 -11.54
C LEU A 206 15.81 31.18 -12.62
N ALA A 207 16.32 30.17 -13.33
CA ALA A 207 17.25 30.36 -14.42
C ALA A 207 16.62 31.15 -15.59
N LEU A 208 15.36 30.81 -15.92
CA LEU A 208 14.60 31.54 -16.96
C LEU A 208 14.29 32.98 -16.55
N LEU A 209 13.93 33.23 -15.30
CA LEU A 209 13.68 34.56 -14.77
C LEU A 209 14.96 35.41 -14.80
N ARG A 210 16.10 34.85 -14.35
CA ARG A 210 17.41 35.53 -14.42
C ARG A 210 17.84 35.85 -15.86
N LYS A 211 17.61 34.89 -16.78
CA LYS A 211 17.91 35.12 -18.21
C LYS A 211 17.03 36.22 -18.80
N ASN A 212 15.75 36.29 -18.46
CA ASN A 212 14.85 37.32 -18.91
C ASN A 212 15.18 38.69 -18.30
N ALA A 213 15.55 38.75 -17.01
CA ALA A 213 15.99 39.99 -16.36
C ALA A 213 17.25 40.53 -17.01
N ARG A 214 18.26 39.69 -17.30
CA ARG A 214 19.48 40.11 -18.01
C ARG A 214 19.22 40.64 -19.45
N ARG A 215 18.22 40.04 -20.14
CA ARG A 215 17.80 40.54 -21.47
C ARG A 215 17.07 41.88 -21.39
N ALA A 216 16.29 42.10 -20.35
CA ALA A 216 15.63 43.40 -20.14
C ALA A 216 16.63 44.52 -19.81
N ALA A 217 17.64 44.22 -18.96
CA ALA A 217 18.69 45.19 -18.63
C ALA A 217 19.52 45.61 -19.85
N ARG A 218 19.86 44.69 -20.75
CA ARG A 218 20.60 45.04 -22.00
C ARG A 218 19.80 45.89 -22.96
N LEU A 219 18.47 45.81 -22.96
CA LEU A 219 17.62 46.64 -23.83
C LEU A 219 17.46 48.08 -23.32
N THR A 220 17.74 48.33 -22.04
CA THR A 220 17.73 49.68 -21.45
C THR A 220 19.08 50.39 -21.60
N GLU A 221 20.19 49.65 -21.76
CA GLU A 221 21.52 50.23 -22.03
C GLU A 221 21.69 50.68 -23.50
N ASP A 222 20.97 50.09 -24.47
CA ASP A 222 21.06 50.45 -25.89
C ASP A 222 20.17 51.66 -26.25
N GLU A 223 19.39 52.24 -25.34
CA GLU A 223 18.52 53.39 -25.56
C GLU A 223 19.05 54.71 -24.90
N GLY A 224 20.20 54.70 -24.24
CA GLY A 224 20.86 55.86 -23.62
C GLY A 224 22.10 56.28 -24.37
#